data_a4d0811258db4a3a705614a0ed1cdd9e
#
_entry.id   a4d0811258db4a3a705614a0ed1cdd9e
#
_cell.length_a   1.000
_cell.length_b   1.000
_cell.length_c   1.000
_cell.angle_alpha   90.00
_cell.angle_beta   90.00
_cell.angle_gamma   90.00
#
_symmetry.space_group_name_H-M   'P 1'
#
loop_
_entity.id
_entity.type
_entity.pdbx_description
1 polymer ?
#
loop_
_entity_poly.entity_id
_entity_poly.type
_entity_poly.pdbx_seq_one_letter_code
_entity_poly.pdbx_strand_id
1 'polypeptide(L)'
;MTRRLIGTAVTTLLVVAAVGLLSWFAFSHFANATLITFRTGSMSPTMPQGSMAVTLPTAAADLEPGDVITIQRVTEDMPVTHRVIEVREATPREPHTADVRAAAPDGRPPEFTEPGQPIDPAARELVLQGDDNDQPDSLPYVANDARKVVFSAPYVGNALMLIQTPLGMGILILGVGALVTWAFWPSRPEPSGEAGIDSSPDDGTETSTEAAGPPESSASAPHPHLTKS
;
A
#
# COMPACT_ATOMS: atom_id res chain seq x y z
N MET A 1 27.27 5.12 -15.35
CA MET A 1 26.96 3.80 -14.75
C MET A 1 25.87 3.88 -13.66
N THR A 2 25.92 4.81 -12.74
CA THR A 2 24.98 4.99 -11.61
C THR A 2 23.50 5.08 -12.02
N ARG A 3 23.17 5.81 -13.07
CA ARG A 3 21.78 6.01 -13.50
C ARG A 3 21.13 4.71 -14.03
N ARG A 4 21.87 3.89 -14.75
CA ARG A 4 21.36 2.58 -15.20
C ARG A 4 21.13 1.62 -14.02
N LEU A 5 22.03 1.63 -13.05
CA LEU A 5 21.88 0.81 -11.82
C LEU A 5 20.66 1.25 -11.02
N ILE A 6 20.43 2.55 -10.84
CA ILE A 6 19.26 3.05 -10.12
C ILE A 6 17.97 2.75 -10.90
N GLY A 7 17.96 2.94 -12.22
CA GLY A 7 16.82 2.58 -13.06
C GLY A 7 16.46 1.10 -12.92
N THR A 8 17.45 0.21 -12.99
CA THR A 8 17.24 -1.23 -12.79
C THR A 8 16.73 -1.53 -11.39
N ALA A 9 17.30 -0.92 -10.35
CA ALA A 9 16.85 -1.11 -8.97
C ALA A 9 15.39 -0.68 -8.76
N VAL A 10 15.00 0.47 -9.30
CA VAL A 10 13.60 0.96 -9.25
C VAL A 10 12.66 0.02 -10.00
N THR A 11 13.04 -0.41 -11.21
CA THR A 11 12.21 -1.35 -11.98
C THR A 11 12.06 -2.68 -11.25
N THR A 12 13.15 -3.21 -10.69
CA THR A 12 13.11 -4.46 -9.90
C THR A 12 12.20 -4.30 -8.68
N LEU A 13 12.31 -3.19 -7.95
CA LEU A 13 11.44 -2.90 -6.81
C LEU A 13 9.97 -2.86 -7.21
N LEU A 14 9.65 -2.19 -8.32
CA LEU A 14 8.27 -2.11 -8.83
C LEU A 14 7.74 -3.48 -9.26
N VAL A 15 8.55 -4.29 -9.92
CA VAL A 15 8.17 -5.66 -10.30
C VAL A 15 7.92 -6.52 -9.06
N VAL A 16 8.81 -6.47 -8.07
CA VAL A 16 8.65 -7.21 -6.80
C VAL A 16 7.39 -6.77 -6.08
N ALA A 17 7.13 -5.45 -6.00
CA ALA A 17 5.91 -4.92 -5.40
C ALA A 17 4.65 -5.38 -6.15
N ALA A 18 4.66 -5.35 -7.49
CA ALA A 18 3.54 -5.81 -8.32
C ALA A 18 3.26 -7.32 -8.12
N VAL A 19 4.31 -8.15 -8.13
CA VAL A 19 4.19 -9.59 -7.87
C VAL A 19 3.67 -9.83 -6.44
N GLY A 20 4.17 -9.10 -5.44
CA GLY A 20 3.69 -9.18 -4.07
C GLY A 20 2.20 -8.83 -3.93
N LEU A 21 1.75 -7.76 -4.59
CA LEU A 21 0.33 -7.36 -4.61
C LEU A 21 -0.56 -8.41 -5.29
N LEU A 22 -0.14 -8.93 -6.44
CA LEU A 22 -0.87 -9.97 -7.16
C LEU A 22 -0.96 -11.26 -6.33
N SER A 23 0.14 -11.66 -5.70
CA SER A 23 0.18 -12.83 -4.80
C SER A 23 -0.73 -12.64 -3.59
N TRP A 24 -0.70 -11.44 -2.99
CA TRP A 24 -1.62 -11.09 -1.89
C TRP A 24 -3.09 -11.14 -2.34
N PHE A 25 -3.40 -10.58 -3.51
CA PHE A 25 -4.75 -10.57 -4.05
C PHE A 25 -5.26 -12.01 -4.29
N ALA A 26 -4.43 -12.85 -4.91
CA ALA A 26 -4.75 -14.26 -5.13
C ALA A 26 -4.97 -14.98 -3.78
N PHE A 27 -4.03 -14.84 -2.84
CA PHE A 27 -4.16 -15.44 -1.51
C PHE A 27 -5.44 -14.98 -0.79
N SER A 28 -5.69 -13.67 -0.76
CA SER A 28 -6.89 -13.11 -0.12
C SER A 28 -8.18 -13.67 -0.73
N HIS A 29 -8.20 -13.80 -2.07
CA HIS A 29 -9.37 -14.34 -2.78
C HIS A 29 -9.59 -15.84 -2.50
N PHE A 30 -8.54 -16.66 -2.60
CA PHE A 30 -8.67 -18.11 -2.44
C PHE A 30 -8.82 -18.55 -0.97
N ALA A 31 -8.12 -17.89 -0.05
CA ALA A 31 -8.16 -18.21 1.37
C ALA A 31 -9.23 -17.42 2.15
N ASN A 32 -10.01 -16.55 1.49
CA ASN A 32 -10.89 -15.60 2.17
C ASN A 32 -10.18 -14.80 3.29
N ALA A 33 -8.89 -14.49 3.07
CA ALA A 33 -8.10 -13.76 4.03
C ALA A 33 -8.55 -12.29 4.11
N THR A 34 -8.63 -11.77 5.32
CA THR A 34 -8.99 -10.37 5.56
C THR A 34 -7.92 -9.69 6.39
N LEU A 35 -7.65 -8.43 6.06
CA LEU A 35 -6.80 -7.55 6.86
C LEU A 35 -7.66 -6.79 7.86
N ILE A 36 -7.28 -6.84 9.12
CA ILE A 36 -7.90 -6.04 10.18
C ILE A 36 -6.87 -5.11 10.80
N THR A 37 -7.33 -3.99 11.36
CA THR A 37 -6.49 -3.03 12.08
C THR A 37 -7.01 -2.89 13.50
N PHE A 38 -6.13 -3.01 14.47
CA PHE A 38 -6.46 -2.85 15.89
C PHE A 38 -6.62 -1.37 16.23
N ARG A 39 -7.84 -0.98 16.61
CA ARG A 39 -8.16 0.40 16.99
C ARG A 39 -8.02 0.66 18.48
N THR A 40 -8.03 -0.39 19.29
CA THR A 40 -7.94 -0.34 20.76
C THR A 40 -6.68 -1.05 21.23
N GLY A 41 -6.34 -0.87 22.51
CA GLY A 41 -5.18 -1.49 23.13
C GLY A 41 -5.48 -2.82 23.84
N SER A 42 -6.71 -3.34 23.77
CA SER A 42 -7.12 -4.54 24.56
C SER A 42 -6.27 -5.79 24.29
N MET A 43 -5.55 -5.82 23.18
CA MET A 43 -4.62 -6.91 22.83
C MET A 43 -3.15 -6.55 23.04
N SER A 44 -2.86 -5.47 23.77
CA SER A 44 -1.49 -5.15 24.16
C SER A 44 -0.99 -6.16 25.22
N PRO A 45 0.31 -6.45 25.30
CA PRO A 45 1.38 -5.95 24.40
C PRO A 45 1.51 -6.75 23.11
N THR A 46 0.79 -7.87 22.94
CA THR A 46 0.97 -8.80 21.82
C THR A 46 0.62 -8.13 20.47
N MET A 47 -0.50 -7.40 20.44
CA MET A 47 -0.98 -6.67 19.27
C MET A 47 -1.41 -5.27 19.70
N PRO A 48 -0.47 -4.34 19.86
CA PRO A 48 -0.77 -2.98 20.32
C PRO A 48 -1.65 -2.23 19.32
N GLN A 49 -2.28 -1.16 19.78
CA GLN A 49 -3.09 -0.27 18.93
C GLN A 49 -2.30 0.17 17.69
N GLY A 50 -2.95 0.12 16.52
CA GLY A 50 -2.31 0.41 15.24
C GLY A 50 -1.58 -0.78 14.61
N SER A 51 -1.66 -1.97 15.21
CA SER A 51 -1.24 -3.20 14.56
C SER A 51 -2.18 -3.55 13.41
N MET A 52 -1.67 -4.29 12.43
CA MET A 52 -2.46 -4.96 11.41
C MET A 52 -2.34 -6.46 11.56
N ALA A 53 -3.42 -7.18 11.28
CA ALA A 53 -3.40 -8.64 11.27
C ALA A 53 -4.11 -9.21 10.05
N VAL A 54 -3.66 -10.38 9.64
CA VAL A 54 -4.29 -11.23 8.64
C VAL A 54 -5.15 -12.25 9.37
N THR A 55 -6.41 -12.34 8.98
CA THR A 55 -7.36 -13.31 9.54
C THR A 55 -7.87 -14.26 8.46
N LEU A 56 -8.08 -15.51 8.85
CA LEU A 56 -8.69 -16.55 8.03
C LEU A 56 -9.98 -17.05 8.67
N PRO A 57 -11.01 -17.42 7.88
CA PRO A 57 -12.18 -18.09 8.40
C PRO A 57 -11.78 -19.45 8.96
N THR A 58 -12.27 -19.79 10.14
CA THR A 58 -11.96 -21.03 10.85
C THR A 58 -13.23 -21.51 11.56
N ALA A 59 -13.56 -22.80 11.42
CA ALA A 59 -14.69 -23.37 12.15
C ALA A 59 -14.45 -23.25 13.66
N ALA A 60 -15.51 -22.94 14.41
CA ALA A 60 -15.40 -22.80 15.87
C ALA A 60 -14.94 -24.11 16.54
N ALA A 61 -15.24 -25.24 15.91
CA ALA A 61 -14.79 -26.57 16.39
C ALA A 61 -13.27 -26.79 16.26
N ASP A 62 -12.59 -26.03 15.37
CA ASP A 62 -11.16 -26.13 15.13
C ASP A 62 -10.35 -25.09 15.92
N LEU A 63 -11.01 -24.30 16.76
CA LEU A 63 -10.36 -23.30 17.61
C LEU A 63 -9.84 -23.94 18.89
N GLU A 64 -8.67 -23.48 19.31
CA GLU A 64 -8.01 -23.94 20.53
C GLU A 64 -7.78 -22.78 21.52
N PRO A 65 -7.71 -23.04 22.83
CA PRO A 65 -7.26 -22.05 23.79
C PRO A 65 -5.88 -21.50 23.41
N GLY A 66 -5.75 -20.18 23.40
CA GLY A 66 -4.57 -19.45 22.93
C GLY A 66 -4.71 -18.82 21.55
N ASP A 67 -5.65 -19.27 20.74
CA ASP A 67 -5.94 -18.65 19.45
C ASP A 67 -6.48 -17.23 19.62
N VAL A 68 -6.06 -16.31 18.75
CA VAL A 68 -6.64 -14.97 18.68
C VAL A 68 -7.65 -14.95 17.56
N ILE A 69 -8.88 -14.57 17.88
CA ILE A 69 -9.97 -14.57 16.91
C ILE A 69 -10.66 -13.22 16.86
N THR A 70 -11.19 -12.92 15.70
CA THR A 70 -12.09 -11.79 15.46
C THR A 70 -13.50 -12.31 15.28
N ILE A 71 -14.41 -11.79 16.08
CA ILE A 71 -15.80 -12.19 16.10
C ILE A 71 -16.69 -10.98 16.38
N GLN A 72 -17.90 -10.95 15.83
CA GLN A 72 -18.83 -9.84 16.00
C GLN A 72 -20.09 -10.32 16.68
N ARG A 73 -20.53 -9.62 17.72
CA ARG A 73 -21.85 -9.80 18.30
C ARG A 73 -22.92 -9.10 17.46
N VAL A 74 -24.08 -9.73 17.36
CA VAL A 74 -25.24 -9.15 16.64
C VAL A 74 -25.64 -7.80 17.23
N THR A 75 -25.43 -7.60 18.51
CA THR A 75 -25.78 -6.37 19.25
C THR A 75 -24.68 -5.30 19.18
N GLU A 76 -23.55 -5.58 18.60
CA GLU A 76 -22.41 -4.68 18.54
C GLU A 76 -22.10 -4.31 17.09
N ASP A 77 -21.90 -3.02 16.81
CA ASP A 77 -21.61 -2.52 15.46
C ASP A 77 -20.17 -2.84 14.98
N MET A 78 -19.31 -3.26 15.89
CA MET A 78 -17.90 -3.52 15.60
C MET A 78 -17.45 -4.89 16.06
N PRO A 79 -16.62 -5.58 15.25
CA PRO A 79 -16.04 -6.84 15.64
C PRO A 79 -15.05 -6.66 16.80
N VAL A 80 -15.04 -7.63 17.71
CA VAL A 80 -14.08 -7.75 18.80
C VAL A 80 -12.98 -8.72 18.39
N THR A 81 -11.75 -8.42 18.76
CA THR A 81 -10.62 -9.34 18.55
C THR A 81 -9.97 -9.60 19.89
N HIS A 82 -10.12 -10.82 20.40
CA HIS A 82 -9.61 -11.27 21.69
C HIS A 82 -9.04 -12.67 21.59
N ARG A 83 -8.37 -13.11 22.65
CA ARG A 83 -7.78 -14.43 22.75
C ARG A 83 -8.80 -15.42 23.31
N VAL A 84 -8.89 -16.59 22.70
CA VAL A 84 -9.66 -17.73 23.21
C VAL A 84 -8.98 -18.25 24.46
N ILE A 85 -9.67 -18.27 25.59
CA ILE A 85 -9.19 -18.88 26.82
C ILE A 85 -9.87 -20.21 27.11
N GLU A 86 -11.08 -20.40 26.60
CA GLU A 86 -11.80 -21.67 26.74
C GLU A 86 -12.76 -21.89 25.56
N VAL A 87 -12.85 -23.14 25.11
CA VAL A 87 -13.80 -23.60 24.08
C VAL A 87 -14.67 -24.64 24.69
N ARG A 88 -15.99 -24.47 24.66
CA ARG A 88 -17.00 -25.38 25.20
C ARG A 88 -17.97 -25.79 24.10
N GLU A 89 -18.69 -26.91 24.35
CA GLU A 89 -19.87 -27.22 23.54
C GLU A 89 -20.96 -26.17 23.79
N ALA A 90 -21.58 -25.71 22.70
CA ALA A 90 -22.68 -24.77 22.83
C ALA A 90 -23.89 -25.48 23.46
N THR A 91 -24.34 -25.01 24.62
CA THR A 91 -25.54 -25.49 25.25
C THR A 91 -26.75 -24.63 24.93
N PRO A 92 -27.94 -25.19 24.74
CA PRO A 92 -29.17 -24.41 24.60
C PRO A 92 -29.33 -23.48 25.80
N ARG A 93 -29.23 -22.19 25.56
CA ARG A 93 -29.36 -21.17 26.57
C ARG A 93 -30.52 -20.27 26.22
N GLU A 94 -31.18 -19.69 27.23
CA GLU A 94 -32.24 -18.74 27.05
C GLU A 94 -31.82 -17.55 26.15
N PRO A 95 -32.71 -16.96 25.34
CA PRO A 95 -32.41 -16.14 24.15
C PRO A 95 -31.77 -14.77 24.38
N HIS A 96 -31.10 -14.51 25.48
CA HIS A 96 -30.39 -13.22 25.65
C HIS A 96 -28.87 -13.31 25.55
N THR A 97 -28.34 -14.41 25.15
CA THR A 97 -26.92 -14.47 24.82
C THR A 97 -26.79 -14.28 23.32
N ALA A 98 -26.28 -13.13 23.01
CA ALA A 98 -25.93 -12.68 21.71
C ALA A 98 -25.44 -13.82 20.80
N ASP A 99 -26.24 -14.14 19.78
CA ASP A 99 -25.77 -14.91 18.64
C ASP A 99 -24.58 -14.19 18.05
N VAL A 100 -23.45 -14.83 18.07
CA VAL A 100 -22.20 -14.23 17.64
C VAL A 100 -21.79 -14.84 16.32
N ARG A 101 -21.39 -14.00 15.42
CA ARG A 101 -20.97 -14.39 14.11
C ARG A 101 -19.56 -13.91 13.82
N ALA A 102 -18.80 -14.74 13.13
CA ALA A 102 -17.58 -14.28 12.48
C ALA A 102 -17.91 -13.13 11.53
N ALA A 103 -17.17 -12.05 11.60
CA ALA A 103 -17.33 -10.94 10.67
C ALA A 103 -17.17 -11.48 9.24
N ALA A 104 -18.26 -11.54 8.49
CA ALA A 104 -18.22 -11.99 7.11
C ALA A 104 -17.40 -10.99 6.28
N PRO A 105 -16.51 -11.45 5.38
CA PRO A 105 -15.67 -10.56 4.59
C PRO A 105 -16.47 -9.69 3.61
N ASP A 106 -17.72 -10.04 3.32
CA ASP A 106 -18.61 -9.37 2.39
C ASP A 106 -19.60 -8.38 3.03
N GLY A 107 -19.47 -8.15 4.34
CA GLY A 107 -20.32 -7.20 5.08
C GLY A 107 -21.80 -7.58 5.14
N ARG A 108 -22.16 -8.82 4.81
CA ARG A 108 -23.53 -9.26 4.94
C ARG A 108 -23.94 -9.37 6.42
N PRO A 109 -25.17 -8.91 6.77
CA PRO A 109 -25.71 -9.16 8.08
C PRO A 109 -25.79 -10.67 8.33
N PRO A 110 -25.57 -11.11 9.56
CA PRO A 110 -25.77 -12.50 9.94
C PRO A 110 -27.19 -12.97 9.62
N GLU A 111 -27.29 -14.19 9.13
CA GLU A 111 -28.54 -14.93 9.10
C GLU A 111 -28.85 -15.28 10.57
N PHE A 112 -29.89 -14.65 11.12
CA PHE A 112 -30.24 -14.81 12.52
C PHE A 112 -30.72 -16.22 12.77
N THR A 113 -30.17 -16.88 13.80
CA THR A 113 -30.84 -18.00 14.43
C THR A 113 -32.01 -17.44 15.24
N GLU A 114 -33.24 -17.69 14.81
CA GLU A 114 -34.44 -17.27 15.51
C GLU A 114 -34.42 -17.86 16.93
N PRO A 115 -34.93 -17.12 17.96
CA PRO A 115 -35.05 -17.65 19.31
C PRO A 115 -35.85 -18.96 19.30
N GLY A 116 -35.23 -20.04 19.77
CA GLY A 116 -35.84 -21.36 19.81
C GLY A 116 -35.44 -22.32 18.69
N GLN A 117 -34.59 -21.91 17.76
CA GLN A 117 -33.96 -22.86 16.83
C GLN A 117 -32.94 -23.76 17.55
N PRO A 118 -32.83 -25.03 17.14
CA PRO A 118 -31.79 -25.92 17.68
C PRO A 118 -30.41 -25.30 17.40
N ILE A 119 -29.56 -25.29 18.40
CA ILE A 119 -28.16 -24.88 18.22
C ILE A 119 -27.50 -25.87 17.26
N ASP A 120 -26.79 -25.35 16.26
CA ASP A 120 -26.00 -26.17 15.34
C ASP A 120 -25.02 -27.02 16.18
N PRO A 121 -24.93 -28.32 15.97
CA PRO A 121 -23.96 -29.19 16.65
C PRO A 121 -22.50 -28.76 16.42
N ALA A 122 -22.24 -28.00 15.36
CA ALA A 122 -20.93 -27.44 15.08
C ALA A 122 -20.62 -26.17 15.89
N ALA A 123 -21.64 -25.53 16.48
CA ALA A 123 -21.44 -24.34 17.29
C ALA A 123 -20.60 -24.63 18.54
N ARG A 124 -19.76 -23.67 18.90
CA ARG A 124 -19.00 -23.68 20.16
C ARG A 124 -19.28 -22.41 20.95
N GLU A 125 -19.25 -22.58 22.27
CA GLU A 125 -19.23 -21.48 23.22
C GLU A 125 -17.77 -21.11 23.49
N LEU A 126 -17.40 -19.86 23.11
CA LEU A 126 -16.03 -19.33 23.18
C LEU A 126 -15.95 -18.32 24.31
N VAL A 127 -15.07 -18.55 25.26
CA VAL A 127 -14.72 -17.57 26.29
C VAL A 127 -13.48 -16.83 25.83
N LEU A 128 -13.59 -15.52 25.71
CA LEU A 128 -12.52 -14.66 25.17
C LEU A 128 -12.01 -13.71 26.24
N GLN A 129 -10.76 -13.28 26.07
CA GLN A 129 -10.13 -12.26 26.89
C GLN A 129 -9.13 -11.46 26.06
N GLY A 130 -9.16 -10.13 26.20
CA GLY A 130 -8.10 -9.29 25.67
C GLY A 130 -6.81 -9.48 26.45
N ASP A 131 -5.66 -9.44 25.78
CA ASP A 131 -4.34 -9.65 26.42
C ASP A 131 -4.01 -8.59 27.49
N ASP A 132 -4.63 -7.41 27.40
CA ASP A 132 -4.49 -6.29 28.36
C ASP A 132 -5.65 -6.23 29.37
N ASN A 133 -6.57 -7.17 29.34
CA ASN A 133 -7.71 -7.19 30.22
C ASN A 133 -7.44 -8.09 31.43
N ASP A 134 -7.81 -7.63 32.63
CA ASP A 134 -7.67 -8.41 33.87
C ASP A 134 -8.67 -9.57 33.96
N GLN A 135 -9.75 -9.51 33.21
CA GLN A 135 -10.84 -10.49 33.27
C GLN A 135 -11.33 -10.88 31.86
N PRO A 136 -11.89 -12.08 31.73
CA PRO A 136 -12.58 -12.50 30.52
C PRO A 136 -13.74 -11.56 30.16
N ASP A 137 -14.12 -11.59 28.90
CA ASP A 137 -15.31 -10.90 28.42
C ASP A 137 -16.53 -11.35 29.21
N SER A 138 -17.39 -10.42 29.56
CA SER A 138 -18.52 -10.64 30.49
C SER A 138 -19.52 -11.72 30.04
N LEU A 139 -19.59 -11.93 28.72
CA LEU A 139 -20.47 -12.95 28.12
C LEU A 139 -19.68 -13.80 27.15
N PRO A 140 -19.80 -15.10 27.17
CA PRO A 140 -19.21 -15.97 26.16
C PRO A 140 -19.87 -15.75 24.80
N TYR A 141 -19.19 -16.17 23.76
CA TYR A 141 -19.61 -16.05 22.37
C TYR A 141 -20.02 -17.43 21.85
N VAL A 142 -21.20 -17.54 21.26
CA VAL A 142 -21.65 -18.76 20.60
C VAL A 142 -21.57 -18.58 19.11
N ALA A 143 -20.79 -19.41 18.43
CA ALA A 143 -20.56 -19.28 17.01
C ALA A 143 -20.24 -20.63 16.34
N ASN A 144 -20.56 -20.72 15.05
CA ASN A 144 -20.18 -21.84 14.18
C ASN A 144 -18.80 -21.63 13.59
N ASP A 145 -18.44 -20.37 13.35
CA ASP A 145 -17.19 -19.97 12.74
C ASP A 145 -16.69 -18.64 13.33
N ALA A 146 -15.40 -18.43 13.25
CA ALA A 146 -14.75 -17.19 13.64
C ALA A 146 -13.60 -16.90 12.65
N ARG A 147 -13.02 -15.72 12.75
CA ARG A 147 -11.84 -15.39 11.95
C ARG A 147 -10.59 -15.45 12.83
N LYS A 148 -9.77 -16.47 12.62
CA LYS A 148 -8.52 -16.67 13.36
C LYS A 148 -7.43 -15.78 12.83
N VAL A 149 -6.74 -15.08 13.71
CA VAL A 149 -5.52 -14.29 13.38
C VAL A 149 -4.36 -15.27 13.14
N VAL A 150 -3.84 -15.25 11.92
CA VAL A 150 -2.71 -16.11 11.52
C VAL A 150 -1.39 -15.37 11.47
N PHE A 151 -1.43 -14.06 11.32
CA PHE A 151 -0.25 -13.20 11.32
C PHE A 151 -0.62 -11.80 11.80
N SER A 152 0.28 -11.16 12.55
CA SER A 152 0.12 -9.76 12.94
C SER A 152 1.44 -9.00 12.82
N ALA A 153 1.34 -7.72 12.48
CA ALA A 153 2.46 -6.80 12.39
C ALA A 153 2.15 -5.54 13.18
N PRO A 154 2.94 -5.25 14.22
CA PRO A 154 2.72 -4.08 15.07
C PRO A 154 2.94 -2.79 14.28
N TYR A 155 2.16 -1.76 14.59
CA TYR A 155 2.25 -0.39 14.06
C TYR A 155 2.09 -0.22 12.54
N VAL A 156 1.97 -1.28 11.75
CA VAL A 156 1.79 -1.20 10.28
C VAL A 156 0.50 -0.47 9.92
N GLY A 157 -0.56 -0.67 10.69
CA GLY A 157 -1.82 0.05 10.52
C GLY A 157 -1.67 1.56 10.72
N ASN A 158 -0.84 1.99 11.68
CA ASN A 158 -0.56 3.42 11.89
C ASN A 158 0.14 4.04 10.68
N ALA A 159 1.12 3.33 10.10
CA ALA A 159 1.80 3.78 8.89
C ALA A 159 0.82 3.89 7.71
N LEU A 160 -0.06 2.90 7.56
CA LEU A 160 -1.09 2.93 6.50
C LEU A 160 -2.09 4.07 6.71
N MET A 161 -2.55 4.31 7.95
CA MET A 161 -3.42 5.43 8.27
C MET A 161 -2.74 6.77 7.97
N LEU A 162 -1.44 6.92 8.25
CA LEU A 162 -0.69 8.13 7.94
C LEU A 162 -0.65 8.39 6.42
N ILE A 163 -0.41 7.35 5.63
CA ILE A 163 -0.39 7.46 4.16
C ILE A 163 -1.78 7.84 3.62
N GLN A 164 -2.87 7.39 4.25
CA GLN A 164 -4.24 7.69 3.84
C GLN A 164 -4.69 9.12 4.20
N THR A 165 -3.92 9.85 5.02
CA THR A 165 -4.22 11.27 5.24
C THR A 165 -4.03 12.09 3.96
N PRO A 166 -4.75 13.22 3.78
CA PRO A 166 -4.55 14.08 2.62
C PRO A 166 -3.10 14.53 2.44
N LEU A 167 -2.39 14.79 3.54
CA LEU A 167 -0.98 15.14 3.52
C LEU A 167 -0.10 13.95 3.10
N GLY A 168 -0.34 12.77 3.68
CA GLY A 168 0.40 11.54 3.35
C GLY A 168 0.22 11.14 1.89
N MET A 169 -1.01 11.20 1.39
CA MET A 169 -1.32 10.96 -0.02
C MET A 169 -0.64 11.98 -0.93
N GLY A 170 -0.65 13.26 -0.55
CA GLY A 170 0.05 14.33 -1.30
C GLY A 170 1.55 14.08 -1.38
N ILE A 171 2.20 13.73 -0.27
CA ILE A 171 3.63 13.41 -0.23
C ILE A 171 3.93 12.17 -1.10
N LEU A 172 3.08 11.14 -1.02
CA LEU A 172 3.24 9.93 -1.83
C LEU A 172 3.17 10.24 -3.34
N ILE A 173 2.15 11.00 -3.76
CA ILE A 173 1.97 11.39 -5.17
C ILE A 173 3.14 12.24 -5.65
N LEU A 174 3.58 13.22 -4.87
CA LEU A 174 4.75 14.05 -5.20
C LEU A 174 6.03 13.21 -5.28
N GLY A 175 6.23 12.29 -4.35
CA GLY A 175 7.39 11.40 -4.34
C GLY A 175 7.44 10.49 -5.56
N VAL A 176 6.31 9.85 -5.89
CA VAL A 176 6.19 9.00 -7.09
C VAL A 176 6.35 9.85 -8.36
N GLY A 177 5.71 11.02 -8.45
CA GLY A 177 5.83 11.93 -9.58
C GLY A 177 7.28 12.41 -9.80
N ALA A 178 7.97 12.79 -8.74
CA ALA A 178 9.38 13.17 -8.79
C ALA A 178 10.27 12.01 -9.26
N LEU A 179 10.02 10.81 -8.76
CA LEU A 179 10.78 9.60 -9.10
C LEU A 179 10.57 9.22 -10.57
N VAL A 180 9.32 9.28 -11.05
CA VAL A 180 8.99 9.04 -12.46
C VAL A 180 9.64 10.10 -13.34
N THR A 181 9.50 11.39 -13.01
CA THR A 181 10.11 12.48 -13.76
C THR A 181 11.63 12.31 -13.83
N TRP A 182 12.26 11.96 -12.71
CA TRP A 182 13.70 11.70 -12.66
C TRP A 182 14.12 10.47 -13.49
N ALA A 183 13.33 9.40 -13.47
CA ALA A 183 13.61 8.17 -14.23
C ALA A 183 13.54 8.40 -15.75
N PHE A 184 12.59 9.24 -16.19
CA PHE A 184 12.39 9.59 -17.61
C PHE A 184 13.11 10.87 -18.06
N TRP A 185 13.88 11.53 -17.17
CA TRP A 185 14.60 12.73 -17.52
C TRP A 185 15.63 12.44 -18.64
N PRO A 186 15.56 13.11 -19.79
CA PRO A 186 16.45 12.83 -20.91
C PRO A 186 17.92 13.09 -20.52
N SER A 187 18.78 12.13 -20.79
CA SER A 187 20.22 12.33 -20.65
C SER A 187 20.66 13.35 -21.70
N ARG A 188 21.40 14.37 -21.29
CA ARG A 188 22.05 15.27 -22.25
C ARG A 188 22.92 14.43 -23.18
N PRO A 189 22.78 14.55 -24.52
CA PRO A 189 23.75 13.94 -25.41
C PRO A 189 25.12 14.51 -25.05
N GLU A 190 26.12 13.66 -24.94
CA GLU A 190 27.50 14.11 -24.84
C GLU A 190 27.81 14.92 -26.13
N PRO A 191 28.45 16.11 -26.04
CA PRO A 191 28.90 16.81 -27.21
C PRO A 191 29.83 15.85 -27.95
N SER A 192 29.44 15.47 -29.16
CA SER A 192 30.29 14.72 -30.07
C SER A 192 31.57 15.52 -30.22
N GLY A 193 32.67 14.95 -29.75
CA GLY A 193 33.98 15.59 -29.89
C GLY A 193 34.15 15.97 -31.32
N GLU A 194 34.38 17.26 -31.53
CA GLU A 194 34.74 17.87 -32.80
C GLU A 194 35.93 17.09 -33.34
N ALA A 195 35.69 16.39 -34.44
CA ALA A 195 36.76 15.73 -35.19
C ALA A 195 37.79 16.79 -35.54
N GLY A 196 38.99 16.63 -35.01
CA GLY A 196 40.11 17.49 -35.29
C GLY A 196 40.28 17.62 -36.79
N ILE A 197 40.18 18.85 -37.22
CA ILE A 197 40.60 19.23 -38.55
C ILE A 197 42.12 19.13 -38.55
N ASP A 198 42.61 18.06 -39.15
CA ASP A 198 44.03 17.87 -39.52
C ASP A 198 44.39 18.94 -40.53
N SER A 199 45.01 20.01 -40.06
CA SER A 199 45.65 21.00 -40.92
C SER A 199 47.08 20.55 -41.17
N SER A 200 47.27 19.77 -42.19
CA SER A 200 48.59 19.60 -42.84
C SER A 200 49.00 20.91 -43.48
N PRO A 201 50.19 21.41 -43.23
CA PRO A 201 50.77 22.52 -44.03
C PRO A 201 51.33 21.93 -45.32
N ASP A 202 50.72 22.26 -46.42
CA ASP A 202 51.34 22.01 -47.71
C ASP A 202 52.15 23.28 -48.13
N ASP A 203 53.37 23.00 -48.38
CA ASP A 203 54.44 23.88 -48.74
C ASP A 203 54.39 24.18 -50.26
N GLY A 204 54.65 25.40 -50.68
CA GLY A 204 55.30 25.57 -51.97
C GLY A 204 54.61 26.39 -53.02
N THR A 205 55.22 27.55 -53.19
CA THR A 205 55.70 28.12 -54.46
C THR A 205 54.77 29.08 -55.21
N GLU A 206 55.17 30.36 -55.08
CA GLU A 206 55.43 31.39 -56.11
C GLU A 206 54.49 31.44 -57.32
N THR A 207 53.93 32.60 -57.64
CA THR A 207 54.45 33.50 -58.62
C THR A 207 53.45 34.61 -58.97
N SER A 208 53.90 35.83 -58.76
CA SER A 208 53.81 37.09 -59.55
C SER A 208 52.57 37.46 -60.32
N THR A 209 52.35 38.75 -60.17
CA THR A 209 51.99 39.74 -61.23
C THR A 209 50.53 40.15 -61.30
N GLU A 210 50.29 41.27 -60.95
CA GLU A 210 50.29 42.66 -61.44
C GLU A 210 48.89 43.27 -61.64
N ALA A 211 48.80 44.43 -61.16
CA ALA A 211 48.13 45.60 -61.73
C ALA A 211 46.68 45.91 -61.49
N ALA A 212 46.55 47.03 -60.87
CA ALA A 212 45.78 48.22 -61.26
C ALA A 212 44.33 48.32 -60.86
N GLY A 213 44.10 49.13 -59.93
CA GLY A 213 43.49 50.47 -60.08
C GLY A 213 42.01 50.56 -59.59
N PRO A 214 41.74 51.53 -58.72
CA PRO A 214 40.37 51.90 -58.38
C PRO A 214 39.83 53.00 -59.34
N PRO A 215 38.71 53.69 -59.18
CA PRO A 215 37.94 53.98 -57.96
C PRO A 215 36.40 54.15 -58.14
N GLU A 216 35.85 54.76 -57.13
CA GLU A 216 34.67 55.67 -57.08
C GLU A 216 33.30 55.01 -56.95
N SER A 217 32.56 55.38 -56.02
CA SER A 217 31.84 56.57 -55.58
C SER A 217 30.37 56.26 -55.44
N SER A 218 29.80 56.49 -54.44
CA SER A 218 28.96 57.57 -53.90
C SER A 218 27.68 57.01 -53.21
N ALA A 219 27.57 57.43 -52.03
CA ALA A 219 26.51 58.23 -51.44
C ALA A 219 25.07 57.74 -51.56
N SER A 220 24.37 57.49 -50.47
CA SER A 220 23.52 58.49 -49.82
C SER A 220 22.57 57.83 -48.83
N ALA A 221 22.65 58.26 -47.64
CA ALA A 221 21.52 58.20 -46.70
C ALA A 221 20.52 59.32 -47.13
N PRO A 222 19.32 59.44 -46.54
CA PRO A 222 19.01 59.43 -45.15
C PRO A 222 17.60 58.88 -44.73
N HIS A 223 17.42 58.86 -43.47
CA HIS A 223 16.20 58.85 -42.64
C HIS A 223 15.03 59.78 -43.08
N PRO A 224 13.87 59.89 -42.37
CA PRO A 224 13.36 59.25 -41.19
C PRO A 224 11.79 59.10 -41.14
N HIS A 225 11.26 58.97 -39.91
CA HIS A 225 9.92 59.28 -39.32
C HIS A 225 8.91 58.17 -39.15
N LEU A 226 8.57 57.88 -37.86
CA LEU A 226 7.49 58.38 -37.01
C LEU A 226 6.10 57.91 -37.47
N THR A 227 5.23 57.32 -36.76
CA THR A 227 4.53 57.62 -35.48
C THR A 227 3.41 56.59 -35.24
N LYS A 228 3.19 56.31 -33.99
CA LYS A 228 1.91 56.21 -33.25
C LYS A 228 0.66 55.51 -33.87
N SER A 229 0.16 54.52 -33.21
CA SER A 229 -0.95 54.65 -32.22
C SER A 229 -0.97 53.37 -31.37
#